data_abd85c1bb6eb8773bdebc497eb33206f
#
_entry.id   abd85c1bb6eb8773bdebc497eb33206f
#
_cell.length_a   1.000
_cell.length_b   1.000
_cell.length_c   1.000
_cell.angle_alpha   90.00
_cell.angle_beta   90.00
_cell.angle_gamma   90.00
#
_symmetry.space_group_name_H-M   'P 1'
#
loop_
_entity.id
_entity.type
_entity.pdbx_description
1 polymer ?
#
loop_
_entity_poly.entity_id
_entity_poly.type
_entity_poly.pdbx_seq_one_letter_code
_entity_poly.pdbx_strand_id
1 'polypeptide(L)'
;MGRWFTVLGHSALLFGLAVVEPGLSRADGSARGPIATAAFTTEEQSAERNWYAFWNNHLGTWKGSWTRYTPEGDVKESFASTREFTANSATTEIVQNNRYRYADGRSRHKQWSYNVKDHNQRDGFAHPASIPMRGLALDNGAAAWLIPSLEPNQFTPFELFLMDGDRRHSVGVLYGKDGALLRTASIREQRGNASTDGWTDAIDQVNPWHPIGQWQGQGRLILKDLSRLPASPTFWQWMPPGESDQSNHYLPDRIILRCPKRITPMQPFSIQVIWMLRDDAMQTITAEYDKDLELIDVTHQSLSPGTLPN
;
A
#
# COMPACT_ATOMS: atom_id res chain seq x y z
N MET A 1 4.88 49.76 3.75
CA MET A 1 5.85 48.83 4.34
C MET A 1 5.10 47.53 4.63
N GLY A 2 5.05 46.61 3.69
CA GLY A 2 4.35 45.34 3.83
C GLY A 2 5.37 44.20 3.91
N ARG A 3 5.33 43.47 5.01
CA ARG A 3 6.15 42.27 5.24
C ARG A 3 5.47 41.08 4.55
N TRP A 4 6.12 40.52 3.55
CA TRP A 4 5.78 39.24 2.93
C TRP A 4 6.25 38.10 3.84
N PHE A 5 5.33 37.33 4.38
CA PHE A 5 5.65 36.05 5.04
C PHE A 5 5.75 34.98 3.96
N THR A 6 6.96 34.51 3.73
CA THR A 6 7.21 33.34 2.90
C THR A 6 6.81 32.09 3.69
N VAL A 7 5.68 31.51 3.32
CA VAL A 7 5.29 30.19 3.85
C VAL A 7 6.10 29.14 3.09
N LEU A 8 7.15 28.63 3.73
CA LEU A 8 7.90 27.47 3.29
C LEU A 8 7.01 26.24 3.37
N GLY A 9 6.56 25.76 2.22
CA GLY A 9 5.73 24.58 2.08
C GLY A 9 6.47 23.30 2.47
N HIS A 10 6.08 22.70 3.59
CA HIS A 10 6.50 21.33 3.96
C HIS A 10 5.71 20.32 3.13
N SER A 11 6.21 20.00 1.95
CA SER A 11 5.65 18.98 1.04
C SER A 11 6.63 17.82 0.87
N ALA A 12 6.83 17.03 1.90
CA ALA A 12 7.58 15.79 1.74
C ALA A 12 7.28 14.82 2.88
N LEU A 13 6.31 13.97 2.69
CA LEU A 13 6.15 12.76 3.52
C LEU A 13 5.00 11.90 2.95
N LEU A 14 5.28 11.18 1.94
CA LEU A 14 5.17 9.75 1.72
C LEU A 14 6.50 9.40 1.07
N PHE A 15 7.39 8.75 1.81
CA PHE A 15 8.76 8.40 1.41
C PHE A 15 9.75 9.59 1.31
N GLY A 16 10.06 10.21 2.42
CA GLY A 16 11.11 11.22 2.48
C GLY A 16 11.49 11.60 3.90
N LEU A 17 12.09 10.66 4.66
CA LEU A 17 12.88 10.98 5.87
C LEU A 17 14.35 11.11 5.48
N ALA A 18 15.04 12.03 6.12
CA ALA A 18 16.44 12.34 5.88
C ALA A 18 17.33 11.14 6.21
N VAL A 19 18.33 10.90 5.35
CA VAL A 19 19.38 9.90 5.53
C VAL A 19 20.32 10.39 6.61
N VAL A 20 20.53 9.61 7.66
CA VAL A 20 21.73 9.63 8.50
C VAL A 20 22.58 8.46 8.00
N GLU A 21 23.76 8.75 7.47
CA GLU A 21 24.71 7.73 7.05
C GLU A 21 25.37 7.09 8.29
N PRO A 22 25.39 5.75 8.41
CA PRO A 22 26.32 5.09 9.30
C PRO A 22 27.59 4.69 8.54
N GLY A 23 28.72 5.02 9.13
CA GLY A 23 30.05 4.74 8.59
C GLY A 23 30.34 3.25 8.41
N LEU A 24 31.03 2.94 7.33
CA LEU A 24 31.60 1.64 6.97
C LEU A 24 32.67 1.19 7.98
N SER A 25 32.43 0.08 8.66
CA SER A 25 33.44 -0.71 9.34
C SER A 25 33.71 -1.99 8.51
N ARG A 26 34.96 -2.13 8.05
CA ARG A 26 35.49 -3.35 7.44
C ARG A 26 35.75 -4.40 8.52
N ALA A 27 35.35 -5.64 8.30
CA ALA A 27 35.85 -6.80 9.00
C ALA A 27 36.15 -7.95 8.05
N ASP A 28 37.28 -8.55 8.30
CA ASP A 28 38.05 -9.55 7.55
C ASP A 28 37.41 -10.92 7.49
N GLY A 29 37.89 -11.70 6.50
CA GLY A 29 37.41 -13.02 6.17
C GLY A 29 37.78 -14.13 7.16
N SER A 30 36.94 -15.17 7.18
CA SER A 30 37.28 -16.50 7.71
C SER A 30 36.42 -17.60 7.09
N ALA A 31 37.10 -18.57 6.53
CA ALA A 31 36.80 -20.00 6.30
C ALA A 31 35.34 -20.49 6.19
N ARG A 32 35.03 -20.99 4.99
CA ARG A 32 33.81 -21.77 4.70
C ARG A 32 33.91 -23.18 5.33
N GLY A 33 33.07 -23.42 6.33
CA GLY A 33 32.66 -24.74 6.76
C GLY A 33 31.46 -25.24 5.92
N PRO A 34 31.11 -26.56 5.95
CA PRO A 34 30.01 -27.10 5.17
C PRO A 34 28.70 -26.41 5.55
N ILE A 35 27.96 -25.93 4.55
CA ILE A 35 26.63 -25.31 4.72
C ILE A 35 25.69 -26.43 5.18
N ALA A 36 25.45 -26.51 6.48
CA ALA A 36 24.31 -27.26 6.99
C ALA A 36 23.04 -26.59 6.43
N THR A 37 22.25 -27.34 5.68
CA THR A 37 20.91 -26.93 5.25
C THR A 37 20.04 -26.89 6.53
N ALA A 38 20.08 -25.77 7.24
CA ALA A 38 19.17 -25.53 8.35
C ALA A 38 17.76 -25.55 7.77
N ALA A 39 16.91 -26.42 8.31
CA ALA A 39 15.47 -26.38 8.02
C ALA A 39 14.95 -25.05 8.57
N PHE A 40 14.40 -24.19 7.70
CA PHE A 40 13.77 -22.95 8.12
C PHE A 40 12.65 -23.21 9.12
N THR A 41 12.54 -22.35 10.12
CA THR A 41 11.38 -22.36 11.01
C THR A 41 10.11 -21.97 10.25
N THR A 42 8.94 -22.28 10.77
CA THR A 42 7.65 -21.88 10.17
C THR A 42 7.53 -20.36 9.98
N GLU A 43 8.12 -19.58 10.87
CA GLU A 43 8.14 -18.10 10.77
C GLU A 43 9.04 -17.62 9.63
N GLU A 44 10.22 -18.21 9.47
CA GLU A 44 11.15 -17.90 8.35
C GLU A 44 10.52 -18.24 7.02
N GLN A 45 9.81 -19.36 6.91
CA GLN A 45 9.06 -19.73 5.71
C GLN A 45 7.93 -18.74 5.39
N SER A 46 7.24 -18.22 6.40
CA SER A 46 6.19 -17.21 6.23
C SER A 46 6.77 -15.88 5.74
N ALA A 47 7.89 -15.43 6.30
CA ALA A 47 8.59 -14.23 5.88
C ALA A 47 9.13 -14.36 4.43
N GLU A 48 9.75 -15.51 4.11
CA GLU A 48 10.24 -15.80 2.76
C GLU A 48 9.09 -15.82 1.74
N ARG A 49 7.99 -16.49 2.05
CA ARG A 49 6.80 -16.49 1.21
C ARG A 49 6.26 -15.08 0.99
N ASN A 50 6.22 -14.24 2.03
CA ASN A 50 5.76 -12.86 1.94
C ASN A 50 6.65 -12.03 1.00
N TRP A 51 7.97 -12.17 1.12
CA TRP A 51 8.94 -11.52 0.23
C TRP A 51 8.71 -11.88 -1.23
N TYR A 52 8.65 -13.17 -1.54
CA TYR A 52 8.47 -13.61 -2.92
C TYR A 52 7.07 -13.31 -3.46
N ALA A 53 6.03 -13.38 -2.62
CA ALA A 53 4.68 -13.01 -3.02
C ALA A 53 4.59 -11.54 -3.46
N PHE A 54 5.31 -10.64 -2.77
CA PHE A 54 5.37 -9.24 -3.18
C PHE A 54 6.18 -9.09 -4.48
N TRP A 55 7.44 -9.47 -4.45
CA TRP A 55 8.34 -9.13 -5.54
C TRP A 55 7.98 -9.83 -6.85
N ASN A 56 7.55 -11.08 -6.85
CA ASN A 56 7.11 -11.77 -8.07
C ASN A 56 5.93 -11.08 -8.76
N ASN A 57 5.10 -10.38 -8.03
CA ASN A 57 3.96 -9.64 -8.59
C ASN A 57 4.31 -8.19 -8.96
N HIS A 58 5.27 -7.56 -8.27
CA HIS A 58 5.52 -6.12 -8.42
C HIS A 58 6.80 -5.77 -9.17
N LEU A 59 7.68 -6.74 -9.51
CA LEU A 59 8.85 -6.49 -10.36
C LEU A 59 8.47 -5.93 -11.73
N GLY A 60 9.41 -5.20 -12.33
CA GLY A 60 9.27 -4.56 -13.64
C GLY A 60 9.05 -3.06 -13.57
N THR A 61 8.69 -2.48 -14.70
CA THR A 61 8.47 -1.04 -14.85
C THR A 61 6.97 -0.74 -14.83
N TRP A 62 6.56 0.14 -13.94
CA TRP A 62 5.20 0.63 -13.77
C TRP A 62 5.14 2.11 -14.11
N LYS A 63 4.29 2.48 -15.07
CA LYS A 63 4.08 3.87 -15.51
C LYS A 63 2.67 4.30 -15.21
N GLY A 64 2.49 5.52 -14.78
CA GLY A 64 1.16 6.01 -14.47
C GLY A 64 1.13 7.40 -13.85
N SER A 65 0.05 7.66 -13.14
CA SER A 65 -0.21 8.93 -12.47
C SER A 65 -0.40 8.74 -10.97
N TRP A 66 -0.05 9.78 -10.26
CA TRP A 66 -0.21 9.89 -8.82
C TRP A 66 -0.98 11.18 -8.53
N THR A 67 -2.18 11.06 -7.97
CA THR A 67 -2.99 12.20 -7.55
C THR A 67 -3.13 12.19 -6.03
N ARG A 68 -2.82 13.30 -5.40
CA ARG A 68 -2.96 13.51 -3.94
C ARG A 68 -4.13 14.41 -3.66
N TYR A 69 -4.86 14.09 -2.59
CA TYR A 69 -6.05 14.82 -2.17
C TYR A 69 -5.91 15.32 -0.73
N THR A 70 -6.59 16.42 -0.43
CA THR A 70 -6.79 16.87 0.96
C THR A 70 -7.68 15.87 1.72
N PRO A 71 -7.81 15.99 3.04
CA PRO A 71 -8.78 15.18 3.80
C PRO A 71 -10.23 15.34 3.34
N GLU A 72 -10.57 16.51 2.79
CA GLU A 72 -11.89 16.84 2.27
C GLU A 72 -12.13 16.27 0.86
N GLY A 73 -11.06 15.86 0.17
CA GLY A 73 -11.14 15.22 -1.15
C GLY A 73 -10.75 16.13 -2.31
N ASP A 74 -10.32 17.36 -2.06
CA ASP A 74 -9.86 18.26 -3.10
C ASP A 74 -8.51 17.82 -3.64
N VAL A 75 -8.30 17.96 -4.96
CA VAL A 75 -7.01 17.67 -5.58
C VAL A 75 -5.95 18.65 -5.10
N LYS A 76 -4.93 18.12 -4.45
CA LYS A 76 -3.78 18.90 -3.99
C LYS A 76 -2.68 19.00 -5.04
N GLU A 77 -2.38 17.91 -5.71
CA GLU A 77 -1.43 17.83 -6.82
C GLU A 77 -1.62 16.53 -7.60
N SER A 78 -1.28 16.55 -8.89
CA SER A 78 -1.22 15.36 -9.73
C SER A 78 0.06 15.39 -10.56
N PHE A 79 0.69 14.22 -10.73
CA PHE A 79 1.96 14.10 -11.47
C PHE A 79 2.14 12.71 -12.06
N ALA A 80 2.90 12.64 -13.15
CA ALA A 80 3.28 11.36 -13.75
C ALA A 80 4.36 10.69 -12.92
N SER A 81 4.31 9.35 -12.84
CA SER A 81 5.30 8.53 -12.16
C SER A 81 5.77 7.36 -13.02
N THR A 82 7.02 6.99 -12.85
CA THR A 82 7.57 5.72 -13.31
C THR A 82 8.23 5.07 -12.10
N ARG A 83 7.75 3.89 -11.72
CA ARG A 83 8.36 3.05 -10.69
C ARG A 83 8.97 1.82 -11.36
N GLU A 84 10.25 1.60 -11.18
CA GLU A 84 10.98 0.48 -11.73
C GLU A 84 11.54 -0.37 -10.58
N PHE A 85 11.24 -1.65 -10.62
CA PHE A 85 11.74 -2.62 -9.65
C PHE A 85 12.53 -3.69 -10.39
N THR A 86 13.82 -3.76 -10.13
CA THR A 86 14.72 -4.76 -10.71
C THR A 86 15.26 -5.66 -9.62
N ALA A 87 15.48 -6.92 -9.94
CA ALA A 87 16.00 -7.93 -9.03
C ALA A 87 17.25 -8.62 -9.59
N ASN A 88 18.09 -9.14 -8.70
CA ASN A 88 19.05 -10.16 -9.09
C ASN A 88 18.33 -11.48 -9.47
N SER A 89 19.06 -12.44 -10.04
CA SER A 89 18.47 -13.71 -10.51
C SER A 89 17.78 -14.53 -9.43
N ALA A 90 18.18 -14.38 -8.18
CA ALA A 90 17.59 -15.08 -7.04
C ALA A 90 16.46 -14.29 -6.35
N THR A 91 16.16 -13.08 -6.82
CA THR A 91 15.19 -12.16 -6.21
C THR A 91 15.48 -11.85 -4.72
N THR A 92 16.74 -11.95 -4.32
CA THR A 92 17.19 -11.65 -2.96
C THR A 92 17.64 -10.22 -2.78
N GLU A 93 17.87 -9.51 -3.88
CA GLU A 93 18.24 -8.10 -3.90
C GLU A 93 17.36 -7.37 -4.90
N ILE A 94 16.75 -6.29 -4.48
CA ILE A 94 15.83 -5.48 -5.28
C ILE A 94 16.32 -4.04 -5.29
N VAL A 95 16.32 -3.43 -6.47
CA VAL A 95 16.50 -1.99 -6.62
C VAL A 95 15.20 -1.37 -7.11
N GLN A 96 14.70 -0.41 -6.36
CA GLN A 96 13.52 0.38 -6.70
C GLN A 96 13.96 1.78 -7.14
N ASN A 97 13.57 2.18 -8.35
CA ASN A 97 13.77 3.53 -8.88
C ASN A 97 12.41 4.19 -9.11
N ASN A 98 12.16 5.30 -8.45
CA ASN A 98 10.96 6.10 -8.65
C ASN A 98 11.32 7.43 -9.31
N ARG A 99 10.74 7.72 -10.47
CA ARG A 99 10.85 9.00 -11.17
C ARG A 99 9.49 9.66 -11.20
N TYR A 100 9.45 10.92 -10.79
CA TYR A 100 8.24 11.74 -10.75
C TYR A 100 8.43 12.94 -11.65
N ARG A 101 7.40 13.28 -12.43
CA ARG A 101 7.37 14.46 -13.30
C ARG A 101 6.11 15.28 -13.01
N TYR A 102 6.31 16.44 -12.45
CA TYR A 102 5.25 17.37 -12.04
C TYR A 102 4.78 18.24 -13.20
N ALA A 103 3.56 18.78 -13.11
CA ALA A 103 2.96 19.62 -14.14
C ALA A 103 3.73 20.94 -14.37
N ASP A 104 4.44 21.43 -13.35
CA ASP A 104 5.29 22.65 -13.44
C ASP A 104 6.69 22.39 -14.04
N GLY A 105 6.92 21.17 -14.57
CA GLY A 105 8.20 20.77 -15.20
C GLY A 105 9.25 20.26 -14.22
N ARG A 106 9.06 20.38 -12.92
CA ARG A 106 9.98 19.77 -11.93
C ARG A 106 9.98 18.26 -12.09
N SER A 107 11.12 17.66 -11.84
CA SER A 107 11.28 16.21 -11.71
C SER A 107 11.93 15.82 -10.40
N ARG A 108 11.62 14.63 -9.92
CA ARG A 108 12.24 14.06 -8.73
C ARG A 108 12.57 12.60 -8.99
N HIS A 109 13.74 12.17 -8.53
CA HIS A 109 14.16 10.79 -8.55
C HIS A 109 14.41 10.32 -7.12
N LYS A 110 14.02 9.08 -6.82
CA LYS A 110 14.33 8.38 -5.58
C LYS A 110 14.71 6.94 -5.89
N GLN A 111 15.69 6.43 -5.14
CA GLN A 111 16.14 5.07 -5.25
C GLN A 111 16.22 4.43 -3.87
N TRP A 112 15.86 3.16 -3.80
CA TRP A 112 16.00 2.32 -2.61
C TRP A 112 16.50 0.94 -3.03
N SER A 113 17.25 0.32 -2.12
CA SER A 113 17.68 -1.05 -2.26
C SER A 113 17.13 -1.88 -1.11
N TYR A 114 16.65 -3.05 -1.45
CA TYR A 114 16.19 -4.03 -0.48
C TYR A 114 17.03 -5.29 -0.64
N ASN A 115 17.36 -5.95 0.43
CA ASN A 115 17.90 -7.29 0.41
C ASN A 115 17.19 -8.17 1.44
N VAL A 116 17.05 -9.45 1.14
CA VAL A 116 16.31 -10.38 1.97
C VAL A 116 16.91 -10.52 3.37
N LYS A 117 18.24 -10.39 3.49
CA LYS A 117 18.95 -10.60 4.75
C LYS A 117 18.66 -9.49 5.76
N ASP A 118 18.61 -8.24 5.32
CA ASP A 118 18.50 -7.08 6.22
C ASP A 118 17.06 -6.58 6.35
N HIS A 119 16.23 -6.80 5.32
CA HIS A 119 14.89 -6.22 5.26
C HIS A 119 13.77 -7.22 5.50
N ASN A 120 13.96 -8.53 5.25
CA ASN A 120 12.91 -9.50 5.45
C ASN A 120 12.78 -9.86 6.93
N GLN A 121 11.63 -9.55 7.53
CA GLN A 121 11.37 -9.70 8.97
C GLN A 121 10.11 -10.53 9.20
N ARG A 122 9.87 -10.93 10.45
CA ARG A 122 8.75 -11.80 10.85
C ARG A 122 7.38 -11.17 10.69
N ASP A 123 7.32 -9.83 10.66
CA ASP A 123 6.10 -9.01 10.53
C ASP A 123 5.99 -8.33 9.18
N GLY A 124 6.77 -8.77 8.18
CA GLY A 124 6.84 -8.21 6.84
C GLY A 124 8.24 -7.72 6.49
N PHE A 125 8.46 -7.32 5.25
CA PHE A 125 9.76 -6.77 4.88
C PHE A 125 9.78 -5.24 5.07
N ALA A 126 10.87 -4.75 5.69
CA ALA A 126 11.02 -3.35 6.05
C ALA A 126 11.25 -2.46 4.82
N HIS A 127 10.66 -1.26 4.81
CA HIS A 127 10.94 -0.25 3.81
C HIS A 127 12.21 0.53 4.16
N PRO A 128 13.23 0.63 3.29
CA PRO A 128 14.51 1.28 3.62
C PRO A 128 14.40 2.73 4.04
N ALA A 129 13.39 3.46 3.57
CA ALA A 129 13.16 4.86 3.93
C ALA A 129 12.21 5.07 5.12
N SER A 130 11.66 3.99 5.68
CA SER A 130 10.72 4.08 6.81
C SER A 130 10.74 2.78 7.59
N ILE A 131 11.66 2.68 8.54
CA ILE A 131 11.94 1.46 9.31
C ILE A 131 10.69 0.80 9.93
N PRO A 132 9.70 1.53 10.48
CA PRO A 132 8.51 0.88 11.02
C PRO A 132 7.55 0.33 9.94
N MET A 133 7.66 0.77 8.68
CA MET A 133 6.80 0.24 7.61
C MET A 133 7.20 -1.16 7.20
N ARG A 134 6.17 -1.98 6.97
CA ARG A 134 6.27 -3.36 6.50
C ARG A 134 5.49 -3.55 5.22
N GLY A 135 6.09 -4.32 4.31
CA GLY A 135 5.40 -4.84 3.13
C GLY A 135 4.78 -6.20 3.46
N LEU A 136 3.47 -6.30 3.36
CA LEU A 136 2.71 -7.54 3.43
C LEU A 136 2.09 -7.80 2.07
N ALA A 137 2.16 -9.05 1.59
CA ALA A 137 1.66 -9.40 0.27
C ALA A 137 0.89 -10.71 0.27
N LEU A 138 -0.16 -10.75 -0.50
CA LEU A 138 -0.93 -11.93 -0.81
C LEU A 138 -0.47 -12.52 -2.16
N ASP A 139 -0.65 -13.82 -2.36
CA ASP A 139 -0.09 -14.53 -3.51
C ASP A 139 -0.66 -14.04 -4.87
N ASN A 140 -1.79 -13.34 -4.86
CA ASN A 140 -2.45 -12.79 -6.05
C ASN A 140 -2.04 -11.35 -6.42
N GLY A 141 -1.01 -10.81 -5.79
CA GLY A 141 -0.49 -9.46 -6.03
C GLY A 141 -1.17 -8.35 -5.22
N ALA A 142 -2.24 -8.63 -4.48
CA ALA A 142 -2.73 -7.69 -3.50
C ALA A 142 -1.71 -7.53 -2.36
N ALA A 143 -1.45 -6.31 -1.94
CA ALA A 143 -0.40 -6.03 -0.96
C ALA A 143 -0.69 -4.78 -0.15
N ALA A 144 0.04 -4.63 0.95
CA ALA A 144 -0.02 -3.44 1.79
C ALA A 144 1.39 -3.01 2.22
N TRP A 145 1.65 -1.70 2.17
CA TRP A 145 2.67 -1.04 2.97
C TRP A 145 2.00 -0.37 4.16
N LEU A 146 2.35 -0.78 5.36
CA LEU A 146 1.74 -0.30 6.59
C LEU A 146 2.69 -0.46 7.78
N ILE A 147 2.32 0.06 8.93
CA ILE A 147 3.04 -0.10 10.20
C ILE A 147 2.24 -1.09 11.06
N PRO A 148 2.75 -2.30 11.35
CA PRO A 148 1.99 -3.32 12.07
C PRO A 148 1.62 -2.96 13.51
N SER A 149 2.42 -2.13 14.17
CA SER A 149 2.17 -1.63 15.53
C SER A 149 2.30 -0.11 15.50
N LEU A 150 1.18 0.60 15.66
CA LEU A 150 1.17 2.06 15.57
C LEU A 150 1.51 2.67 16.93
N GLU A 151 2.35 3.68 16.89
CA GLU A 151 2.69 4.46 18.08
C GLU A 151 2.02 5.83 18.05
N PRO A 152 1.49 6.32 19.19
CA PRO A 152 0.99 7.69 19.29
C PRO A 152 2.07 8.73 18.92
N ASN A 153 1.64 9.88 18.44
CA ASN A 153 2.52 11.00 18.08
C ASN A 153 3.49 10.73 16.93
N GLN A 154 3.24 9.73 16.10
CA GLN A 154 3.98 9.43 14.88
C GLN A 154 3.13 9.67 13.64
N PHE A 155 3.79 9.98 12.50
CA PHE A 155 3.12 9.94 11.20
C PHE A 155 2.82 8.49 10.82
N THR A 156 1.58 8.24 10.38
CA THR A 156 1.13 6.88 10.06
C THR A 156 0.74 6.78 8.60
N PRO A 157 1.64 6.30 7.73
CA PRO A 157 1.38 6.05 6.33
C PRO A 157 0.82 4.65 6.09
N PHE A 158 -0.06 4.55 5.09
CA PHE A 158 -0.56 3.31 4.50
C PHE A 158 -0.51 3.41 2.98
N GLU A 159 -0.25 2.31 2.30
CA GLU A 159 -0.47 2.14 0.87
C GLU A 159 -1.02 0.74 0.61
N LEU A 160 -2.26 0.64 0.13
CA LEU A 160 -2.94 -0.62 -0.18
C LEU A 160 -2.97 -0.82 -1.70
N PHE A 161 -2.62 -2.02 -2.16
CA PHE A 161 -2.46 -2.36 -3.58
C PHE A 161 -3.47 -3.39 -4.03
N LEU A 162 -4.09 -3.13 -5.17
CA LEU A 162 -4.91 -4.07 -5.93
C LEU A 162 -4.35 -4.22 -7.34
N MET A 163 -4.48 -5.41 -7.91
CA MET A 163 -3.98 -5.73 -9.26
C MET A 163 -5.07 -6.38 -10.12
N ASP A 164 -5.08 -6.00 -11.40
CA ASP A 164 -5.90 -6.62 -12.43
C ASP A 164 -5.04 -6.81 -13.70
N GLY A 165 -4.40 -7.95 -13.82
CA GLY A 165 -3.39 -8.22 -14.84
C GLY A 165 -2.19 -7.27 -14.72
N ASP A 166 -1.96 -6.49 -15.77
CA ASP A 166 -0.89 -5.50 -15.81
C ASP A 166 -1.30 -4.10 -15.31
N ARG A 167 -2.52 -3.96 -14.83
CA ARG A 167 -2.98 -2.75 -14.12
C ARG A 167 -2.76 -2.91 -12.63
N ARG A 168 -2.24 -1.88 -12.00
CA ARG A 168 -2.10 -1.78 -10.54
C ARG A 168 -2.69 -0.48 -10.06
N HIS A 169 -3.60 -0.56 -9.12
CA HIS A 169 -4.05 0.59 -8.36
C HIS A 169 -3.54 0.49 -6.93
N SER A 170 -2.93 1.56 -6.43
CA SER A 170 -2.71 1.69 -5.00
C SER A 170 -3.31 2.97 -4.44
N VAL A 171 -3.75 2.89 -3.20
CA VAL A 171 -4.29 4.02 -2.46
C VAL A 171 -3.40 4.30 -1.28
N GLY A 172 -2.84 5.51 -1.25
CA GLY A 172 -2.06 6.01 -0.12
C GLY A 172 -2.95 6.76 0.87
N VAL A 173 -2.70 6.56 2.16
CA VAL A 173 -3.34 7.31 3.26
C VAL A 173 -2.26 7.77 4.22
N LEU A 174 -2.29 9.00 4.66
CA LEU A 174 -1.34 9.53 5.63
C LEU A 174 -2.08 10.22 6.77
N TYR A 175 -1.81 9.79 7.98
CA TYR A 175 -2.24 10.45 9.21
C TYR A 175 -1.10 11.25 9.83
N GLY A 176 -1.48 12.35 10.49
CA GLY A 176 -0.57 13.19 11.24
C GLY A 176 -0.22 12.62 12.61
N LYS A 177 0.69 13.27 13.31
CA LYS A 177 1.11 12.89 14.66
C LYS A 177 -0.03 12.95 15.68
N ASP A 178 -1.03 13.77 15.43
CA ASP A 178 -2.25 13.88 16.22
C ASP A 178 -3.32 12.84 15.85
N GLY A 179 -3.00 11.93 14.94
CA GLY A 179 -3.91 10.92 14.41
C GLY A 179 -4.88 11.42 13.35
N ALA A 180 -4.94 12.72 13.04
CA ALA A 180 -5.85 13.25 12.02
C ALA A 180 -5.42 12.85 10.61
N LEU A 181 -6.38 12.57 9.73
CA LEU A 181 -6.12 12.35 8.31
C LEU A 181 -5.50 13.64 7.72
N LEU A 182 -4.34 13.52 7.08
CA LEU A 182 -3.66 14.63 6.42
C LEU A 182 -3.86 14.66 4.92
N ARG A 183 -3.96 13.48 4.31
CA ARG A 183 -4.15 13.34 2.86
C ARG A 183 -4.43 11.90 2.47
N THR A 184 -5.00 11.77 1.28
CA THR A 184 -5.09 10.50 0.56
C THR A 184 -4.38 10.61 -0.79
N ALA A 185 -4.17 9.48 -1.46
CA ALA A 185 -3.59 9.45 -2.81
C ALA A 185 -4.17 8.29 -3.62
N SER A 186 -4.45 8.55 -4.90
CA SER A 186 -4.74 7.54 -5.92
C SER A 186 -3.52 7.37 -6.81
N ILE A 187 -3.06 6.15 -6.97
CA ILE A 187 -1.87 5.81 -7.76
C ILE A 187 -2.29 4.76 -8.78
N ARG A 188 -2.37 5.16 -10.04
CA ARG A 188 -2.83 4.36 -11.17
C ARG A 188 -1.64 4.01 -12.04
N GLU A 189 -1.37 2.75 -12.26
CA GLU A 189 -0.18 2.31 -12.96
C GLU A 189 -0.48 1.16 -13.92
N GLN A 190 0.29 1.14 -15.00
CA GLN A 190 0.31 0.11 -16.01
C GLN A 190 1.73 -0.47 -16.11
N ARG A 191 1.85 -1.79 -16.19
CA ARG A 191 3.14 -2.48 -16.32
C ARG A 191 3.70 -2.35 -17.73
N GLY A 192 4.99 -2.13 -17.84
CA GLY A 192 5.75 -2.13 -19.09
C GLY A 192 5.40 -0.95 -20.01
N ASN A 193 5.27 -1.25 -21.29
CA ASN A 193 4.90 -0.29 -22.34
C ASN A 193 3.43 -0.47 -22.78
N ALA A 194 2.63 -1.22 -22.03
CA ALA A 194 1.21 -1.34 -22.32
C ALA A 194 0.55 0.04 -22.31
N SER A 195 -0.46 0.19 -23.14
CA SER A 195 -1.25 1.41 -23.22
C SER A 195 -1.84 1.76 -21.84
N THR A 196 -1.89 3.05 -21.52
CA THR A 196 -2.59 3.55 -20.33
C THR A 196 -4.11 3.60 -20.52
N ASP A 197 -4.64 3.06 -21.64
CA ASP A 197 -6.07 3.11 -22.01
C ASP A 197 -7.01 2.48 -20.98
N GLY A 198 -6.46 1.75 -20.00
CA GLY A 198 -7.24 1.22 -18.89
C GLY A 198 -7.56 2.20 -17.76
N TRP A 199 -7.06 3.45 -17.83
CA TRP A 199 -7.28 4.49 -16.84
C TRP A 199 -7.88 5.73 -17.48
N THR A 200 -8.80 6.40 -16.77
CA THR A 200 -9.33 7.70 -17.22
C THR A 200 -8.32 8.83 -16.93
N ASP A 201 -8.44 9.95 -17.63
CA ASP A 201 -7.65 11.15 -17.34
C ASP A 201 -8.19 11.95 -16.14
N ALA A 202 -9.35 11.53 -15.59
CA ALA A 202 -9.96 12.21 -14.45
C ALA A 202 -9.04 12.17 -13.23
N ILE A 203 -8.91 13.29 -12.55
CA ILE A 203 -8.14 13.41 -11.30
C ILE A 203 -9.00 13.82 -10.11
N ASP A 204 -10.13 14.49 -10.35
CA ASP A 204 -11.04 14.91 -9.29
C ASP A 204 -11.80 13.71 -8.71
N GLN A 205 -12.19 13.77 -7.44
CA GLN A 205 -13.13 12.81 -6.88
C GLN A 205 -14.46 12.85 -7.64
N VAL A 206 -15.08 11.69 -7.77
CA VAL A 206 -16.36 11.55 -8.46
C VAL A 206 -17.52 11.63 -7.46
N ASN A 207 -18.74 11.83 -7.97
CA ASN A 207 -19.94 11.79 -7.15
C ASN A 207 -20.03 10.47 -6.37
N PRO A 208 -20.56 10.48 -5.13
CA PRO A 208 -20.76 9.28 -4.35
C PRO A 208 -21.54 8.19 -5.09
N TRP A 209 -21.03 6.99 -5.05
CA TRP A 209 -21.64 5.78 -5.60
C TRP A 209 -21.30 4.57 -4.72
N HIS A 210 -21.94 3.45 -4.93
CA HIS A 210 -21.61 2.21 -4.24
C HIS A 210 -22.03 0.98 -5.06
N PRO A 211 -21.34 -0.16 -4.87
CA PRO A 211 -21.79 -1.44 -5.44
C PRO A 211 -23.16 -1.81 -4.90
N ILE A 212 -24.08 -2.21 -5.80
CA ILE A 212 -25.44 -2.57 -5.43
C ILE A 212 -25.55 -4.08 -5.22
N GLY A 213 -26.40 -4.50 -4.28
CA GLY A 213 -26.70 -5.90 -4.00
C GLY A 213 -25.64 -6.59 -3.14
N GLN A 214 -25.74 -7.93 -3.13
CA GLN A 214 -24.77 -8.80 -2.46
C GLN A 214 -23.72 -9.27 -3.45
N TRP A 215 -22.51 -9.39 -2.96
CA TRP A 215 -21.35 -9.87 -3.69
C TRP A 215 -20.79 -11.11 -3.01
N GLN A 216 -20.32 -12.07 -3.77
CA GLN A 216 -19.77 -13.32 -3.26
C GLN A 216 -18.45 -13.64 -3.97
N GLY A 217 -17.59 -14.40 -3.34
CA GLY A 217 -16.33 -14.78 -3.95
C GLY A 217 -15.36 -15.44 -2.99
N GLN A 218 -14.09 -15.14 -3.15
CA GLN A 218 -13.01 -15.72 -2.35
C GLN A 218 -12.31 -14.65 -1.56
N GLY A 219 -12.17 -14.87 -0.25
CA GLY A 219 -11.35 -14.09 0.66
C GLY A 219 -9.99 -14.75 0.90
N ARG A 220 -8.94 -13.95 0.98
CA ARG A 220 -7.58 -14.32 1.41
C ARG A 220 -7.14 -13.38 2.48
N LEU A 221 -6.45 -13.91 3.49
CA LEU A 221 -6.08 -13.15 4.66
C LEU A 221 -4.63 -13.46 5.03
N ILE A 222 -3.89 -12.41 5.42
CA ILE A 222 -2.56 -12.49 6.03
C ILE A 222 -2.60 -11.80 7.39
N LEU A 223 -2.16 -12.49 8.42
CA LEU A 223 -2.06 -11.96 9.78
C LEU A 223 -0.77 -11.16 9.98
N LYS A 224 -0.67 -10.45 11.08
CA LYS A 224 0.52 -9.67 11.46
C LYS A 224 1.81 -10.49 11.48
N ASP A 225 1.75 -11.76 11.88
CA ASP A 225 2.88 -12.69 11.90
C ASP A 225 3.16 -13.38 10.56
N LEU A 226 2.55 -12.87 9.48
CA LEU A 226 2.63 -13.39 8.12
C LEU A 226 2.00 -14.77 7.90
N SER A 227 1.34 -15.34 8.88
CA SER A 227 0.54 -16.53 8.68
C SER A 227 -0.65 -16.21 7.76
N ARG A 228 -1.04 -17.18 6.94
CA ARG A 228 -2.12 -17.03 5.97
C ARG A 228 -3.20 -18.07 6.24
N LEU A 229 -4.43 -17.63 6.23
CA LEU A 229 -5.55 -18.56 6.20
C LEU A 229 -5.82 -19.04 4.77
N PRO A 230 -6.28 -20.30 4.60
CA PRO A 230 -6.71 -20.78 3.29
C PRO A 230 -7.75 -19.86 2.68
N ALA A 231 -7.73 -19.74 1.34
CA ALA A 231 -8.78 -19.01 0.64
C ALA A 231 -10.15 -19.60 0.99
N SER A 232 -11.09 -18.76 1.37
CA SER A 232 -12.41 -19.18 1.82
C SER A 232 -13.52 -18.43 1.10
N PRO A 233 -14.70 -19.04 0.91
CA PRO A 233 -15.87 -18.33 0.43
C PRO A 233 -16.17 -17.13 1.31
N THR A 234 -16.50 -16.01 0.69
CA THR A 234 -16.82 -14.77 1.39
C THR A 234 -18.02 -14.11 0.74
N PHE A 235 -18.73 -13.33 1.55
CA PHE A 235 -19.83 -12.47 1.12
C PHE A 235 -19.49 -11.04 1.47
N TRP A 236 -19.93 -10.12 0.63
CA TRP A 236 -19.74 -8.70 0.83
C TRP A 236 -20.99 -7.93 0.42
N GLN A 237 -21.33 -6.94 1.18
CA GLN A 237 -22.42 -6.02 0.89
C GLN A 237 -22.01 -4.62 1.30
N TRP A 238 -22.43 -3.63 0.52
CA TRP A 238 -22.23 -2.25 0.90
C TRP A 238 -22.98 -1.95 2.19
N MET A 239 -22.27 -1.46 3.18
CA MET A 239 -22.86 -0.85 4.35
C MET A 239 -22.56 0.64 4.29
N PRO A 240 -23.61 1.51 4.33
CA PRO A 240 -23.38 2.94 4.43
C PRO A 240 -22.49 3.22 5.64
N PRO A 241 -21.63 4.25 5.59
CA PRO A 241 -20.92 4.68 6.78
C PRO A 241 -21.99 5.00 7.85
N GLY A 242 -21.87 4.40 9.02
CA GLY A 242 -22.66 4.80 10.17
C GLY A 242 -22.35 6.24 10.57
N GLU A 243 -22.88 6.73 11.67
CA GLU A 243 -22.49 8.03 12.29
C GLU A 243 -21.02 8.03 12.76
N SER A 244 -20.27 7.02 12.35
CA SER A 244 -18.87 6.80 12.74
C SER A 244 -17.96 7.87 12.12
N ASP A 245 -16.81 8.04 12.73
CA ASP A 245 -15.72 8.92 12.31
C ASP A 245 -15.01 8.47 11.01
N GLN A 246 -15.72 7.71 10.18
CA GLN A 246 -15.27 7.19 8.87
C GLN A 246 -15.54 8.18 7.75
N SER A 247 -14.62 8.28 6.80
CA SER A 247 -14.81 8.99 5.53
C SER A 247 -14.75 8.03 4.35
N ASN A 248 -15.54 8.32 3.31
CA ASN A 248 -15.43 7.69 2.01
C ASN A 248 -14.89 8.70 1.02
N HIS A 249 -13.85 8.31 0.28
CA HIS A 249 -13.29 9.07 -0.83
C HIS A 249 -13.61 8.31 -2.12
N TYR A 250 -14.33 8.96 -3.03
CA TYR A 250 -14.78 8.38 -4.30
C TYR A 250 -13.81 8.78 -5.39
N LEU A 251 -12.83 7.93 -5.62
CA LEU A 251 -11.74 8.20 -6.56
C LEU A 251 -12.13 7.84 -7.99
N PRO A 252 -11.48 8.42 -9.02
CA PRO A 252 -11.68 7.99 -10.40
C PRO A 252 -11.49 6.48 -10.60
N ASP A 253 -11.94 5.98 -11.75
CA ASP A 253 -11.81 4.57 -12.15
C ASP A 253 -12.53 3.58 -11.20
N ARG A 254 -13.66 4.04 -10.63
CA ARG A 254 -14.56 3.22 -9.81
C ARG A 254 -13.90 2.68 -8.55
N ILE A 255 -13.16 3.53 -7.86
CA ILE A 255 -12.46 3.21 -6.63
C ILE A 255 -13.07 3.96 -5.47
N ILE A 256 -13.25 3.26 -4.35
CA ILE A 256 -13.67 3.86 -3.09
C ILE A 256 -12.59 3.56 -2.06
N LEU A 257 -12.08 4.60 -1.41
CA LEU A 257 -11.32 4.47 -0.17
C LEU A 257 -12.24 4.76 1.00
N ARG A 258 -12.29 3.86 1.95
CA ARG A 258 -12.91 4.04 3.25
C ARG A 258 -11.84 4.05 4.34
N CYS A 259 -11.78 5.10 5.13
CA CYS A 259 -10.80 5.22 6.21
C CYS A 259 -11.31 6.14 7.33
N PRO A 260 -10.80 6.03 8.57
CA PRO A 260 -11.19 6.95 9.64
C PRO A 260 -10.69 8.38 9.35
N LYS A 261 -11.46 9.39 9.76
CA LYS A 261 -11.00 10.79 9.75
C LYS A 261 -9.86 11.01 10.76
N ARG A 262 -9.83 10.19 11.78
CA ARG A 262 -8.80 10.21 12.84
C ARG A 262 -8.56 8.81 13.38
N ILE A 263 -7.30 8.41 13.52
CA ILE A 263 -6.91 7.25 14.30
C ILE A 263 -6.90 7.67 15.77
N THR A 264 -7.73 7.01 16.57
CA THR A 264 -7.91 7.31 18.00
C THR A 264 -7.48 6.10 18.82
N PRO A 265 -6.56 6.26 19.80
CA PRO A 265 -6.22 5.17 20.71
C PRO A 265 -7.46 4.57 21.39
N MET A 266 -7.43 3.29 21.70
CA MET A 266 -8.52 2.51 22.29
C MET A 266 -9.78 2.36 21.41
N GLN A 267 -9.68 2.70 20.12
CA GLN A 267 -10.74 2.48 19.13
C GLN A 267 -10.20 1.63 17.99
N PRO A 268 -10.79 0.47 17.71
CA PRO A 268 -10.42 -0.32 16.51
C PRO A 268 -10.82 0.44 15.26
N PHE A 269 -10.07 0.25 14.20
CA PHE A 269 -10.37 0.88 12.91
C PHE A 269 -9.95 0.00 11.75
N SER A 270 -10.44 0.33 10.56
CA SER A 270 -9.99 -0.29 9.31
C SER A 270 -9.75 0.75 8.22
N ILE A 271 -8.86 0.39 7.29
CA ILE A 271 -8.68 1.09 6.03
C ILE A 271 -9.03 0.12 4.92
N GLN A 272 -10.01 0.47 4.09
CA GLN A 272 -10.51 -0.38 3.03
C GLN A 272 -10.44 0.33 1.69
N VAL A 273 -9.96 -0.38 0.66
CA VAL A 273 -10.05 0.03 -0.73
C VAL A 273 -10.98 -0.94 -1.46
N ILE A 274 -11.90 -0.40 -2.22
CA ILE A 274 -12.83 -1.14 -3.09
C ILE A 274 -12.54 -0.69 -4.51
N TRP A 275 -12.29 -1.64 -5.41
CA TRP A 275 -12.09 -1.39 -6.84
C TRP A 275 -13.09 -2.20 -7.65
N MET A 276 -14.05 -1.50 -8.26
CA MET A 276 -14.99 -2.09 -9.19
C MET A 276 -14.32 -2.20 -10.56
N LEU A 277 -13.85 -3.37 -10.91
CA LEU A 277 -13.15 -3.64 -12.17
C LEU A 277 -14.08 -3.56 -13.38
N ARG A 278 -15.27 -4.13 -13.22
CA ARG A 278 -16.38 -4.20 -14.17
C ARG A 278 -17.68 -4.28 -13.37
N ASP A 279 -18.82 -4.26 -14.05
CA ASP A 279 -20.13 -4.37 -13.38
C ASP A 279 -20.35 -5.74 -12.71
N ASP A 280 -19.61 -6.74 -13.15
CA ASP A 280 -19.65 -8.12 -12.65
C ASP A 280 -18.39 -8.54 -11.86
N ALA A 281 -17.45 -7.66 -11.62
CA ALA A 281 -16.21 -8.00 -10.92
C ALA A 281 -15.72 -6.87 -10.03
N MET A 282 -15.41 -7.20 -8.79
CA MET A 282 -14.93 -6.26 -7.78
C MET A 282 -13.80 -6.89 -6.97
N GLN A 283 -12.88 -6.07 -6.53
CA GLN A 283 -11.87 -6.44 -5.52
C GLN A 283 -11.97 -5.51 -4.33
N THR A 284 -11.67 -6.03 -3.15
CA THR A 284 -11.45 -5.23 -1.96
C THR A 284 -10.14 -5.61 -1.29
N ILE A 285 -9.51 -4.65 -0.62
CA ILE A 285 -8.42 -4.90 0.32
C ILE A 285 -8.68 -4.09 1.58
N THR A 286 -8.57 -4.73 2.72
CA THR A 286 -8.82 -4.12 4.03
C THR A 286 -7.66 -4.42 4.96
N ALA A 287 -7.13 -3.41 5.64
CA ALA A 287 -6.23 -3.56 6.78
C ALA A 287 -7.03 -3.24 8.05
N GLU A 288 -7.06 -4.17 9.00
CA GLU A 288 -7.79 -4.05 10.26
C GLU A 288 -6.85 -3.92 11.44
N TYR A 289 -7.16 -2.98 12.33
CA TYR A 289 -6.42 -2.69 13.56
C TYR A 289 -7.33 -2.79 14.77
N ASP A 290 -6.79 -3.36 15.83
CA ASP A 290 -7.47 -3.47 17.11
C ASP A 290 -7.42 -2.15 17.92
N LYS A 291 -8.02 -2.17 19.11
CA LYS A 291 -8.05 -1.04 20.04
C LYS A 291 -6.66 -0.63 20.58
N ASP A 292 -5.70 -1.54 20.55
CA ASP A 292 -4.34 -1.31 21.01
C ASP A 292 -3.42 -0.82 19.86
N LEU A 293 -4.04 -0.50 18.69
CA LEU A 293 -3.39 -0.03 17.47
C LEU A 293 -2.44 -1.08 16.84
N GLU A 294 -2.73 -2.35 17.06
CA GLU A 294 -2.02 -3.48 16.50
C GLU A 294 -2.75 -3.99 15.25
N LEU A 295 -2.00 -4.27 14.19
CA LEU A 295 -2.54 -4.89 12.99
C LEU A 295 -3.11 -6.27 13.35
N ILE A 296 -4.38 -6.48 13.03
CA ILE A 296 -5.01 -7.80 13.11
C ILE A 296 -4.67 -8.57 11.84
N ASP A 297 -5.08 -8.04 10.70
CA ASP A 297 -4.86 -8.68 9.40
C ASP A 297 -4.91 -7.70 8.22
N VAL A 298 -4.52 -8.24 7.06
CA VAL A 298 -4.84 -7.66 5.75
C VAL A 298 -5.64 -8.70 4.97
N THR A 299 -6.89 -8.36 4.66
CA THR A 299 -7.80 -9.21 3.90
C THR A 299 -8.01 -8.68 2.49
N HIS A 300 -7.87 -9.55 1.49
CA HIS A 300 -8.23 -9.31 0.10
C HIS A 300 -9.41 -10.18 -0.31
N GLN A 301 -10.37 -9.61 -1.05
CA GLN A 301 -11.51 -10.33 -1.58
C GLN A 301 -11.61 -10.10 -3.10
N SER A 302 -11.86 -11.18 -3.85
CA SER A 302 -12.23 -11.15 -5.26
C SER A 302 -13.69 -11.57 -5.38
N LEU A 303 -14.54 -10.70 -5.89
CA LEU A 303 -15.98 -10.78 -5.74
C LEU A 303 -16.70 -10.64 -7.10
N SER A 304 -17.81 -11.33 -7.23
CA SER A 304 -18.80 -11.20 -8.30
C SER A 304 -20.20 -11.04 -7.71
N PRO A 305 -21.19 -10.54 -8.47
CA PRO A 305 -22.56 -10.42 -7.96
C PRO A 305 -23.09 -11.76 -7.44
N GLY A 306 -23.62 -11.73 -6.23
CA GLY A 306 -24.25 -12.89 -5.62
C GLY A 306 -25.60 -13.16 -6.26
N THR A 307 -25.93 -14.43 -6.48
CA THR A 307 -27.30 -14.82 -6.77
C THR A 307 -28.09 -14.74 -5.45
N LEU A 308 -29.17 -13.97 -5.44
CA LEU A 308 -30.10 -14.04 -4.31
C LEU A 308 -30.53 -15.51 -4.15
N PRO A 309 -30.46 -16.08 -2.96
CA PRO A 309 -31.15 -17.36 -2.74
C PRO A 309 -32.64 -17.13 -3.02
N ASN A 310 -33.18 -17.93 -3.94
CA ASN A 310 -34.61 -17.98 -4.24
C ASN A 310 -35.42 -18.35 -2.99
#